data_8d4885e156f366304b00ef8bdd9dbed1
#
_entry.id   8d4885e156f366304b00ef8bdd9dbed1
#
_cell.length_a   1.000
_cell.length_b   1.000
_cell.length_c   1.000
_cell.angle_alpha   90.00
_cell.angle_beta   90.00
_cell.angle_gamma   90.00
#
_symmetry.space_group_name_H-M   'P 1'
#
loop_
_entity.id
_entity.type
_entity.pdbx_description
1 polymer ?
#
loop_
_entity_poly.entity_id
_entity_poly.type
_entity_poly.pdbx_seq_one_letter_code
_entity_poly.pdbx_strand_id
1 'polypeptide(L)'
;NNMKSGALNLFLLMFISTLTGCTGSDEDSVEANAYAGEFKILALHGGGGSPEGLMGQPGMQDLMSDLPEFEFFFADAPDHDSMCDQCWYADPPGGKGEPNEDRTWADISIEYLDGIVQEYGPFYGILGYSQGCPMATVYIANSNTSFEKAFLFNGYLPTTHSGLNDTINEVAPLDVDALIFGGENDVFIFGVEELAGV
;
A
#
# COMPACT_ATOMS: atom_id res chain seq x y z
N ASN A 1 -10.09 2.53 23.55
CA ASN A 1 -11.37 2.55 22.80
C ASN A 1 -11.68 3.87 22.06
N ASN A 2 -10.74 4.81 21.94
CA ASN A 2 -10.98 6.10 21.26
C ASN A 2 -10.08 6.34 20.04
N MET A 3 -9.28 5.37 19.60
CA MET A 3 -8.42 5.52 18.41
C MET A 3 -9.17 5.32 17.07
N LYS A 4 -10.26 4.57 17.06
CA LYS A 4 -11.04 4.31 15.85
C LYS A 4 -11.65 5.57 15.20
N SER A 5 -11.98 6.60 16.00
CA SER A 5 -12.64 7.81 15.49
C SER A 5 -11.70 8.82 14.83
N GLY A 6 -10.43 8.84 15.18
CA GLY A 6 -9.48 9.84 14.67
C GLY A 6 -8.95 9.52 13.27
N ALA A 7 -8.67 8.25 13.01
CA ALA A 7 -8.15 7.82 11.71
C ALA A 7 -9.24 7.90 10.62
N LEU A 8 -10.47 7.53 10.96
CA LEU A 8 -11.60 7.60 10.03
C LEU A 8 -11.92 9.06 9.63
N ASN A 9 -11.89 10.00 10.59
CA ASN A 9 -12.10 11.40 10.29
C ASN A 9 -10.98 12.03 9.44
N LEU A 10 -9.76 11.53 9.54
CA LEU A 10 -8.65 12.01 8.72
C LEU A 10 -8.75 11.50 7.27
N PHE A 11 -9.22 10.25 7.10
CA PHE A 11 -9.48 9.69 5.76
C PHE A 11 -10.55 10.48 5.02
N LEU A 12 -11.65 10.77 5.70
CA LEU A 12 -12.77 11.53 5.13
C LEU A 12 -12.36 12.96 4.76
N LEU A 13 -11.51 13.61 5.58
CA LEU A 13 -11.04 14.98 5.33
C LEU A 13 -10.12 15.13 4.12
N MET A 14 -9.35 14.10 3.76
CA MET A 14 -8.48 14.13 2.57
C MET A 14 -9.26 14.03 1.25
N PHE A 15 -10.44 13.40 1.27
CA PHE A 15 -11.26 13.24 0.07
C PHE A 15 -12.32 14.34 -0.12
N ILE A 16 -12.73 15.03 0.98
CA ILE A 16 -13.77 16.08 0.94
C ILE A 16 -13.26 17.42 0.39
N SER A 17 -11.92 17.62 0.33
CA SER A 17 -11.37 18.90 -0.17
C SER A 17 -11.59 19.17 -1.66
N THR A 18 -12.15 18.23 -2.42
CA THR A 18 -12.49 18.41 -3.84
C THR A 18 -14.00 18.56 -4.10
N LEU A 19 -14.85 18.45 -3.07
CA LEU A 19 -16.31 18.60 -3.18
C LEU A 19 -16.78 19.85 -2.43
N THR A 20 -16.59 21.02 -3.03
CA THR A 20 -17.21 22.25 -2.55
C THR A 20 -18.64 22.37 -3.08
N GLY A 21 -19.61 22.27 -2.19
CA GLY A 21 -20.95 22.84 -2.36
C GLY A 21 -22.09 21.91 -2.05
N CYS A 22 -22.73 22.18 -0.99
CA CYS A 22 -24.18 22.31 -0.71
C CYS A 22 -24.61 21.72 0.62
N THR A 23 -25.30 22.53 1.34
CA THR A 23 -26.03 22.31 2.60
C THR A 23 -27.30 21.52 2.38
N GLY A 24 -27.58 20.50 3.19
CA GLY A 24 -28.89 19.87 3.23
C GLY A 24 -28.89 18.49 3.89
N SER A 25 -29.68 18.31 4.88
CA SER A 25 -30.02 17.15 5.65
C SER A 25 -30.56 15.98 4.79
N ASP A 26 -30.19 14.75 5.10
CA ASP A 26 -30.70 13.46 4.61
C ASP A 26 -30.16 12.90 3.28
N GLU A 27 -29.11 13.48 2.68
CA GLU A 27 -28.54 12.96 1.43
C GLU A 27 -27.29 12.06 1.63
N ASP A 28 -26.67 12.07 2.80
CA ASP A 28 -25.37 11.38 3.04
C ASP A 28 -25.41 9.85 2.82
N SER A 29 -26.58 9.21 3.05
CA SER A 29 -26.71 7.76 2.87
C SER A 29 -26.95 7.33 1.42
N VAL A 30 -27.39 8.24 0.57
CA VAL A 30 -27.69 7.97 -0.83
C VAL A 30 -26.46 8.18 -1.72
N GLU A 31 -25.63 9.19 -1.38
CA GLU A 31 -24.39 9.46 -2.13
C GLU A 31 -23.33 8.37 -1.91
N ALA A 32 -23.16 7.86 -0.68
CA ALA A 32 -22.21 6.79 -0.40
C ALA A 32 -22.46 5.52 -1.25
N ASN A 33 -23.72 5.22 -1.55
CA ASN A 33 -24.08 4.09 -2.42
C ASN A 33 -23.90 4.35 -3.92
N ALA A 34 -23.84 5.62 -4.34
CA ALA A 34 -23.70 5.97 -5.76
C ALA A 34 -22.27 5.75 -6.28
N TYR A 35 -21.27 5.75 -5.40
CA TYR A 35 -19.85 5.60 -5.71
C TYR A 35 -19.25 4.26 -5.27
N ALA A 36 -20.08 3.28 -4.90
CA ALA A 36 -19.61 1.96 -4.46
C ALA A 36 -18.74 1.32 -5.55
N GLY A 37 -17.49 1.00 -5.21
CA GLY A 37 -16.52 0.38 -6.12
C GLY A 37 -15.97 1.30 -7.22
N GLU A 38 -16.12 2.62 -7.10
CA GLU A 38 -15.63 3.57 -8.11
C GLU A 38 -14.10 3.62 -8.14
N PHE A 39 -13.46 3.49 -6.98
CA PHE A 39 -12.00 3.59 -6.84
C PHE A 39 -11.37 2.22 -6.56
N LYS A 40 -10.68 1.66 -7.55
CA LYS A 40 -10.01 0.37 -7.39
C LYS A 40 -8.64 0.54 -6.73
N ILE A 41 -8.38 -0.22 -5.67
CA ILE A 41 -7.14 -0.21 -4.89
C ILE A 41 -6.42 -1.55 -5.04
N LEU A 42 -5.17 -1.53 -5.49
CA LEU A 42 -4.28 -2.68 -5.50
C LEU A 42 -3.71 -2.88 -4.10
N ALA A 43 -4.04 -3.98 -3.41
CA ALA A 43 -3.64 -4.22 -2.03
C ALA A 43 -2.58 -5.34 -1.94
N LEU A 44 -1.44 -5.00 -1.32
CA LEU A 44 -0.27 -5.86 -1.15
C LEU A 44 -0.15 -6.30 0.32
N HIS A 45 -0.19 -7.61 0.57
CA HIS A 45 -0.07 -8.19 1.92
C HIS A 45 1.35 -8.11 2.49
N GLY A 46 1.51 -8.40 3.78
CA GLY A 46 2.81 -8.50 4.44
C GLY A 46 3.56 -9.79 4.07
N GLY A 47 4.87 -9.81 4.23
CA GLY A 47 5.70 -10.99 3.96
C GLY A 47 5.23 -12.21 4.77
N GLY A 48 5.14 -13.37 4.12
CA GLY A 48 4.59 -14.61 4.67
C GLY A 48 3.06 -14.58 4.84
N GLY A 49 2.39 -13.55 4.30
CA GLY A 49 0.93 -13.41 4.33
C GLY A 49 0.25 -13.96 3.09
N SER A 50 -1.02 -13.63 2.94
CA SER A 50 -1.79 -13.94 1.73
C SER A 50 -2.87 -12.87 1.50
N PRO A 51 -3.49 -12.83 0.31
CA PRO A 51 -4.65 -11.98 0.03
C PRO A 51 -5.76 -12.13 1.07
N GLU A 52 -6.15 -13.37 1.39
CA GLU A 52 -7.20 -13.67 2.37
C GLU A 52 -6.77 -13.26 3.79
N GLY A 53 -5.49 -13.43 4.11
CA GLY A 53 -4.93 -13.03 5.40
C GLY A 53 -5.01 -11.52 5.62
N LEU A 54 -4.67 -10.71 4.61
CA LEU A 54 -4.81 -9.27 4.67
C LEU A 54 -6.27 -8.84 4.69
N MET A 55 -7.09 -9.38 3.78
CA MET A 55 -8.52 -9.08 3.71
C MET A 55 -9.24 -9.41 5.01
N GLY A 56 -8.86 -10.49 5.69
CA GLY A 56 -9.48 -10.95 6.95
C GLY A 56 -9.05 -10.18 8.20
N GLN A 57 -8.08 -9.27 8.12
CA GLN A 57 -7.67 -8.47 9.28
C GLN A 57 -8.80 -7.52 9.73
N PRO A 58 -9.07 -7.41 11.05
CA PRO A 58 -10.17 -6.57 11.55
C PRO A 58 -10.09 -5.11 11.06
N GLY A 59 -8.89 -4.52 11.03
CA GLY A 59 -8.70 -3.17 10.53
C GLY A 59 -9.01 -3.02 9.04
N MET A 60 -8.72 -4.07 8.23
CA MET A 60 -9.03 -4.08 6.81
C MET A 60 -10.54 -4.27 6.58
N GLN A 61 -11.20 -5.11 7.37
CA GLN A 61 -12.65 -5.30 7.34
C GLN A 61 -13.39 -4.01 7.73
N ASP A 62 -12.93 -3.32 8.78
CA ASP A 62 -13.45 -2.01 9.18
C ASP A 62 -13.28 -1.00 8.01
N LEU A 63 -12.09 -0.96 7.38
CA LEU A 63 -11.79 -0.05 6.26
C LEU A 63 -12.72 -0.29 5.06
N MET A 64 -12.88 -1.54 4.65
CA MET A 64 -13.76 -1.92 3.53
C MET A 64 -15.23 -1.60 3.81
N SER A 65 -15.66 -1.75 5.07
CA SER A 65 -17.03 -1.43 5.49
C SER A 65 -17.31 0.06 5.51
N ASP A 66 -16.31 0.86 5.93
CA ASP A 66 -16.46 2.29 6.14
C ASP A 66 -16.24 3.11 4.85
N LEU A 67 -15.61 2.51 3.83
CA LEU A 67 -15.27 3.14 2.55
C LEU A 67 -15.80 2.30 1.37
N PRO A 68 -17.13 2.24 1.18
CA PRO A 68 -17.74 1.41 0.14
C PRO A 68 -17.46 1.89 -1.29
N GLU A 69 -16.95 3.11 -1.48
CA GLU A 69 -16.49 3.64 -2.75
C GLU A 69 -15.20 2.97 -3.26
N PHE A 70 -14.43 2.31 -2.38
CA PHE A 70 -13.23 1.58 -2.76
C PHE A 70 -13.53 0.10 -3.05
N GLU A 71 -13.03 -0.38 -4.18
CA GLU A 71 -12.94 -1.80 -4.52
C GLU A 71 -11.48 -2.26 -4.30
N PHE A 72 -11.25 -3.17 -3.36
CA PHE A 72 -9.91 -3.68 -3.08
C PHE A 72 -9.62 -4.94 -3.88
N PHE A 73 -8.57 -4.90 -4.68
CA PHE A 73 -7.99 -6.06 -5.35
C PHE A 73 -6.79 -6.54 -4.53
N PHE A 74 -6.94 -7.65 -3.85
CA PHE A 74 -5.88 -8.24 -3.03
C PHE A 74 -5.00 -9.13 -3.90
N ALA A 75 -3.78 -8.66 -4.17
CA ALA A 75 -2.81 -9.42 -4.95
C ALA A 75 -2.10 -10.46 -4.07
N ASP A 76 -1.83 -11.63 -4.63
CA ASP A 76 -0.91 -12.60 -4.06
C ASP A 76 0.53 -12.22 -4.41
N ALA A 77 1.51 -12.69 -3.64
CA ALA A 77 2.91 -12.52 -3.99
C ALA A 77 3.32 -13.59 -5.02
N PRO A 78 4.23 -13.27 -5.96
CA PRO A 78 4.71 -14.25 -6.92
C PRO A 78 5.52 -15.36 -6.24
N ASP A 79 5.63 -16.52 -6.90
CA ASP A 79 6.50 -17.59 -6.48
C ASP A 79 7.99 -17.22 -6.73
N HIS A 80 8.82 -17.33 -5.71
CA HIS A 80 10.25 -17.02 -5.75
C HIS A 80 11.14 -18.27 -5.71
N ASP A 81 10.72 -19.39 -6.31
CA ASP A 81 11.55 -20.61 -6.44
C ASP A 81 12.19 -21.05 -5.11
N SER A 82 11.42 -21.19 -4.06
CA SER A 82 11.83 -21.63 -2.73
C SER A 82 12.71 -20.66 -1.91
N MET A 83 12.95 -19.43 -2.38
CA MET A 83 13.70 -18.45 -1.57
C MET A 83 12.87 -17.90 -0.41
N CYS A 84 11.57 -17.77 -0.60
CA CYS A 84 10.59 -17.45 0.45
C CYS A 84 9.19 -17.85 0.00
N ASP A 85 8.36 -18.25 0.96
CA ASP A 85 6.93 -18.45 0.73
C ASP A 85 6.19 -17.12 0.92
N GLN A 86 5.35 -16.76 -0.05
CA GLN A 86 4.42 -15.62 0.06
C GLN A 86 5.11 -14.33 0.49
N CYS A 87 6.22 -13.98 -0.15
CA CYS A 87 6.89 -12.70 0.04
C CYS A 87 7.04 -11.97 -1.30
N TRP A 88 7.06 -10.64 -1.26
CA TRP A 88 7.24 -9.81 -2.45
C TRP A 88 8.68 -9.87 -2.96
N TYR A 89 9.64 -10.03 -2.07
CA TYR A 89 11.04 -10.33 -2.36
C TYR A 89 11.68 -10.99 -1.15
N ALA A 90 12.65 -11.86 -1.41
CA ALA A 90 13.36 -12.58 -0.35
C ALA A 90 14.27 -11.66 0.48
N ASP A 91 14.57 -12.07 1.70
CA ASP A 91 15.66 -11.46 2.47
C ASP A 91 17.00 -11.58 1.70
N PRO A 92 17.98 -10.70 1.96
CA PRO A 92 19.32 -10.82 1.37
C PRO A 92 19.94 -12.22 1.64
N PRO A 93 20.81 -12.71 0.76
CA PRO A 93 21.40 -14.06 0.90
C PRO A 93 22.10 -14.33 2.24
N GLY A 94 22.61 -13.28 2.90
CA GLY A 94 23.21 -13.35 4.24
C GLY A 94 22.21 -13.19 5.39
N GLY A 95 20.93 -13.00 5.08
CA GLY A 95 19.86 -12.71 6.04
C GLY A 95 19.60 -11.20 6.22
N LYS A 96 18.64 -10.87 7.08
CA LYS A 96 18.15 -9.49 7.25
C LYS A 96 19.19 -8.44 7.67
N GLY A 97 20.33 -8.86 8.20
CA GLY A 97 21.40 -7.96 8.62
C GLY A 97 22.45 -7.67 7.56
N GLU A 98 22.38 -8.34 6.41
CA GLU A 98 23.36 -8.18 5.34
C GLU A 98 22.81 -7.26 4.24
N PRO A 99 23.58 -6.25 3.79
CA PRO A 99 23.14 -5.37 2.72
C PRO A 99 23.09 -6.10 1.39
N ASN A 100 22.09 -5.80 0.58
CA ASN A 100 21.97 -6.27 -0.79
C ASN A 100 21.94 -5.06 -1.74
N GLU A 101 22.96 -4.94 -2.59
CA GLU A 101 23.12 -3.85 -3.55
C GLU A 101 22.44 -4.13 -4.90
N ASP A 102 21.81 -5.30 -5.06
CA ASP A 102 21.15 -5.68 -6.30
C ASP A 102 19.88 -4.87 -6.51
N ARG A 103 19.90 -4.04 -7.52
CA ARG A 103 18.78 -3.14 -7.90
C ARG A 103 17.65 -3.88 -8.57
N THR A 104 17.89 -5.10 -9.06
CA THR A 104 16.91 -5.94 -9.76
C THR A 104 16.28 -7.00 -8.84
N TRP A 105 16.58 -6.95 -7.55
CA TRP A 105 16.17 -7.97 -6.58
C TRP A 105 14.65 -8.17 -6.48
N ALA A 106 13.84 -7.18 -6.86
CA ALA A 106 12.39 -7.24 -6.86
C ALA A 106 11.77 -7.35 -8.27
N ASP A 107 12.57 -7.55 -9.32
CA ASP A 107 12.06 -7.54 -10.72
C ASP A 107 10.95 -8.55 -10.95
N ILE A 108 11.03 -9.75 -10.37
CA ILE A 108 9.96 -10.77 -10.46
C ILE A 108 8.62 -10.20 -9.96
N SER A 109 8.64 -9.49 -8.85
CA SER A 109 7.43 -8.88 -8.28
C SER A 109 6.97 -7.66 -9.09
N ILE A 110 7.90 -6.87 -9.62
CA ILE A 110 7.56 -5.73 -10.50
C ILE A 110 6.86 -6.23 -11.76
N GLU A 111 7.44 -7.21 -12.46
CA GLU A 111 6.85 -7.80 -13.68
C GLU A 111 5.50 -8.46 -13.40
N TYR A 112 5.37 -9.13 -12.26
CA TYR A 112 4.12 -9.74 -11.83
C TYR A 112 3.02 -8.69 -11.58
N LEU A 113 3.34 -7.61 -10.88
CA LEU A 113 2.42 -6.50 -10.62
C LEU A 113 2.05 -5.75 -11.90
N ASP A 114 2.99 -5.60 -12.85
CA ASP A 114 2.69 -5.04 -14.18
C ASP A 114 1.65 -5.89 -14.92
N GLY A 115 1.74 -7.23 -14.81
CA GLY A 115 0.73 -8.14 -15.33
C GLY A 115 -0.64 -7.94 -14.69
N ILE A 116 -0.69 -7.78 -13.36
CA ILE A 116 -1.93 -7.50 -12.63
C ILE A 116 -2.53 -6.16 -13.07
N VAL A 117 -1.72 -5.11 -13.16
CA VAL A 117 -2.19 -3.79 -13.60
C VAL A 117 -2.71 -3.83 -15.03
N GLN A 118 -2.05 -4.57 -15.91
CA GLN A 118 -2.49 -4.73 -17.31
C GLN A 118 -3.82 -5.48 -17.42
N GLU A 119 -4.04 -6.50 -16.59
CA GLU A 119 -5.24 -7.35 -16.67
C GLU A 119 -6.43 -6.77 -15.91
N TYR A 120 -6.19 -6.21 -14.73
CA TYR A 120 -7.25 -5.80 -13.78
C TYR A 120 -7.34 -4.28 -13.55
N GLY A 121 -6.39 -3.51 -14.05
CA GLY A 121 -6.37 -2.05 -13.90
C GLY A 121 -7.39 -1.34 -14.82
N PRO A 122 -7.43 -0.01 -14.80
CA PRO A 122 -6.55 0.85 -14.01
C PRO A 122 -6.86 0.80 -12.51
N PHE A 123 -5.84 1.02 -11.69
CA PHE A 123 -5.99 1.18 -10.24
C PHE A 123 -5.86 2.65 -9.87
N TYR A 124 -6.78 3.14 -9.04
CA TYR A 124 -6.75 4.48 -8.47
C TYR A 124 -5.64 4.63 -7.44
N GLY A 125 -5.42 3.58 -6.65
CA GLY A 125 -4.41 3.60 -5.61
C GLY A 125 -3.76 2.26 -5.36
N ILE A 126 -2.70 2.29 -4.55
CA ILE A 126 -2.01 1.12 -4.07
C ILE A 126 -1.98 1.12 -2.53
N LEU A 127 -2.25 -0.04 -1.93
CA LEU A 127 -2.17 -0.24 -0.49
C LEU A 127 -1.07 -1.26 -0.20
N GLY A 128 -0.17 -0.91 0.72
CA GLY A 128 0.83 -1.82 1.27
C GLY A 128 0.63 -2.04 2.76
N TYR A 129 0.78 -3.28 3.21
CA TYR A 129 0.83 -3.64 4.61
C TYR A 129 2.14 -4.37 4.94
N SER A 130 2.85 -3.94 5.97
CA SER A 130 4.13 -4.53 6.37
C SER A 130 5.11 -4.59 5.19
N GLN A 131 5.58 -5.77 4.73
CA GLN A 131 6.43 -5.91 3.53
C GLN A 131 5.75 -5.42 2.24
N GLY A 132 4.43 -5.35 2.19
CA GLY A 132 3.72 -4.72 1.08
C GLY A 132 4.03 -3.22 0.93
N CYS A 133 4.42 -2.52 2.00
CA CYS A 133 4.80 -1.10 1.92
C CYS A 133 6.08 -0.86 1.12
N PRO A 134 7.23 -1.48 1.48
CA PRO A 134 8.43 -1.34 0.67
C PRO A 134 8.22 -1.86 -0.77
N MET A 135 7.41 -2.92 -0.98
CA MET A 135 7.11 -3.35 -2.34
C MET A 135 6.29 -2.32 -3.11
N ALA A 136 5.31 -1.68 -2.48
CA ALA A 136 4.53 -0.61 -3.12
C ALA A 136 5.43 0.57 -3.51
N THR A 137 6.33 1.02 -2.63
CA THR A 137 7.29 2.10 -2.94
C THR A 137 8.28 1.72 -4.04
N VAL A 138 8.80 0.49 -4.03
CA VAL A 138 9.66 -0.04 -5.10
C VAL A 138 8.88 -0.07 -6.43
N TYR A 139 7.64 -0.53 -6.42
CA TYR A 139 6.82 -0.61 -7.62
C TYR A 139 6.50 0.77 -8.20
N ILE A 140 6.10 1.75 -7.38
CA ILE A 140 5.88 3.13 -7.82
C ILE A 140 7.17 3.71 -8.43
N ALA A 141 8.33 3.46 -7.82
CA ALA A 141 9.60 4.00 -8.27
C ALA A 141 10.12 3.39 -9.59
N ASN A 142 9.79 2.13 -9.88
CA ASN A 142 10.41 1.37 -10.97
C ASN A 142 9.44 0.98 -12.10
N SER A 143 8.12 1.16 -11.92
CA SER A 143 7.14 0.88 -12.96
C SER A 143 6.74 2.15 -13.73
N ASN A 144 6.05 1.95 -14.86
CA ASN A 144 5.41 3.06 -15.59
C ASN A 144 3.95 3.28 -15.13
N THR A 145 3.52 2.59 -14.09
CA THR A 145 2.17 2.72 -13.53
C THR A 145 2.13 3.93 -12.60
N SER A 146 1.13 4.79 -12.79
CA SER A 146 0.85 5.89 -11.88
C SER A 146 -0.36 5.57 -11.02
N PHE A 147 -0.30 5.99 -9.76
CA PHE A 147 -1.39 5.92 -8.80
C PHE A 147 -1.70 7.32 -8.28
N GLU A 148 -2.97 7.61 -8.07
CA GLU A 148 -3.40 8.87 -7.43
C GLU A 148 -3.14 8.85 -5.91
N LYS A 149 -3.19 7.66 -5.30
CA LYS A 149 -3.06 7.50 -3.85
C LYS A 149 -2.23 6.27 -3.48
N ALA A 150 -1.45 6.41 -2.39
CA ALA A 150 -0.77 5.30 -1.73
C ALA A 150 -1.21 5.21 -0.25
N PHE A 151 -1.52 4.01 0.21
CA PHE A 151 -1.93 3.72 1.59
C PHE A 151 -0.91 2.75 2.20
N LEU A 152 -0.06 3.25 3.10
CA LEU A 152 1.09 2.50 3.62
C LEU A 152 0.91 2.26 5.12
N PHE A 153 0.61 1.02 5.49
CA PHE A 153 0.24 0.64 6.85
C PHE A 153 1.29 -0.25 7.51
N ASN A 154 1.81 0.20 8.66
CA ASN A 154 2.77 -0.54 9.48
C ASN A 154 3.98 -1.03 8.66
N GLY A 155 4.52 -0.16 7.81
CA GLY A 155 5.58 -0.47 6.87
C GLY A 155 6.88 0.28 7.11
N TYR A 156 7.81 0.09 6.19
CA TYR A 156 9.17 0.61 6.23
C TYR A 156 9.70 0.74 4.79
N LEU A 157 10.87 1.38 4.61
CA LEU A 157 11.61 1.32 3.35
C LEU A 157 12.47 0.05 3.26
N PRO A 158 12.85 -0.41 2.06
CA PRO A 158 13.65 -1.63 1.87
C PRO A 158 15.12 -1.43 2.29
N THR A 159 15.38 -1.05 3.55
CA THR A 159 16.68 -0.58 4.03
C THR A 159 17.79 -1.64 4.00
N THR A 160 17.47 -2.92 4.11
CA THR A 160 18.42 -4.03 3.95
C THR A 160 18.72 -4.35 2.49
N HIS A 161 17.91 -3.83 1.56
CA HIS A 161 18.12 -3.94 0.12
C HIS A 161 18.51 -2.56 -0.40
N SER A 162 19.77 -2.19 -0.16
CA SER A 162 20.29 -0.86 -0.54
C SER A 162 20.10 -0.56 -2.02
N GLY A 163 20.24 -1.56 -2.89
CA GLY A 163 19.98 -1.40 -4.32
C GLY A 163 18.53 -1.00 -4.63
N LEU A 164 17.54 -1.62 -3.97
CA LEU A 164 16.13 -1.23 -4.12
C LEU A 164 15.86 0.15 -3.51
N ASN A 165 16.46 0.44 -2.36
CA ASN A 165 16.32 1.75 -1.72
C ASN A 165 16.92 2.87 -2.58
N ASP A 166 18.03 2.61 -3.26
CA ASP A 166 18.64 3.55 -4.19
C ASP A 166 17.73 3.87 -5.37
N THR A 167 16.98 2.89 -5.91
CA THR A 167 16.02 3.13 -7.00
C THR A 167 14.90 4.07 -6.57
N ILE A 168 14.42 3.96 -5.33
CA ILE A 168 13.42 4.88 -4.77
C ILE A 168 14.01 6.29 -4.63
N ASN A 169 15.20 6.41 -4.03
CA ASN A 169 15.84 7.70 -3.77
C ASN A 169 16.19 8.47 -5.05
N GLU A 170 16.46 7.80 -6.15
CA GLU A 170 16.77 8.43 -7.44
C GLU A 170 15.57 9.15 -8.05
N VAL A 171 14.36 8.73 -7.73
CA VAL A 171 13.10 9.32 -8.25
C VAL A 171 12.31 10.08 -7.20
N ALA A 172 12.73 10.04 -5.94
CA ALA A 172 12.08 10.79 -4.87
C ALA A 172 12.10 12.31 -5.10
N PRO A 173 11.05 13.06 -4.69
CA PRO A 173 9.85 12.55 -4.07
C PRO A 173 8.97 11.78 -5.06
N LEU A 174 8.33 10.71 -4.60
CA LEU A 174 7.40 9.93 -5.41
C LEU A 174 6.17 10.78 -5.75
N ASP A 175 5.76 10.79 -7.02
CA ASP A 175 4.61 11.58 -7.48
C ASP A 175 3.28 10.87 -7.17
N VAL A 176 3.00 10.74 -5.88
CA VAL A 176 1.77 10.13 -5.36
C VAL A 176 1.41 10.72 -4.01
N ASP A 177 0.13 11.04 -3.81
CA ASP A 177 -0.35 11.44 -2.49
C ASP A 177 -0.41 10.21 -1.56
N ALA A 178 0.28 10.24 -0.43
CA ALA A 178 0.37 9.10 0.47
C ALA A 178 -0.29 9.33 1.83
N LEU A 179 -1.02 8.32 2.32
CA LEU A 179 -1.37 8.17 3.72
C LEU A 179 -0.49 7.08 4.34
N ILE A 180 0.34 7.48 5.29
CA ILE A 180 1.26 6.59 5.99
C ILE A 180 0.80 6.46 7.43
N PHE A 181 0.60 5.23 7.89
CA PHE A 181 0.13 4.93 9.24
C PHE A 181 0.97 3.84 9.89
N GLY A 182 1.38 4.07 11.15
CA GLY A 182 2.03 3.08 11.99
C GLY A 182 1.40 3.07 13.38
N GLY A 183 1.19 1.89 13.95
CA GLY A 183 0.74 1.74 15.33
C GLY A 183 1.83 2.20 16.31
N GLU A 184 1.48 2.93 17.37
CA GLU A 184 2.43 3.42 18.38
C GLU A 184 3.31 2.31 19.01
N ASN A 185 2.78 1.09 19.07
CA ASN A 185 3.49 -0.07 19.61
C ASN A 185 3.97 -1.04 18.52
N ASP A 186 3.89 -0.64 17.25
CA ASP A 186 4.40 -1.46 16.15
C ASP A 186 5.93 -1.44 16.11
N VAL A 187 6.54 -2.60 15.83
CA VAL A 187 8.00 -2.72 15.73
C VAL A 187 8.58 -1.91 14.57
N PHE A 188 7.75 -1.59 13.57
CA PHE A 188 8.11 -0.79 12.40
C PHE A 188 7.65 0.67 12.48
N ILE A 189 7.31 1.19 13.66
CA ILE A 189 6.86 2.59 13.83
C ILE A 189 7.86 3.60 13.25
N PHE A 190 9.16 3.29 13.26
CA PHE A 190 10.21 4.10 12.65
C PHE A 190 10.04 4.28 11.13
N GLY A 191 9.44 3.30 10.47
CA GLY A 191 9.23 3.33 9.02
C GLY A 191 8.25 4.42 8.56
N VAL A 192 7.41 4.95 9.45
CA VAL A 192 6.48 6.05 9.13
C VAL A 192 7.24 7.30 8.69
N GLU A 193 8.30 7.68 9.43
CA GLU A 193 9.12 8.84 9.09
C GLU A 193 9.97 8.58 7.82
N GLU A 194 10.49 7.37 7.67
CA GLU A 194 11.26 6.98 6.48
C GLU A 194 10.41 7.04 5.22
N LEU A 195 9.21 6.45 5.24
CA LEU A 195 8.27 6.46 4.11
C LEU A 195 7.77 7.86 3.79
N ALA A 196 7.63 8.74 4.78
CA ALA A 196 7.23 10.13 4.56
C ALA A 196 8.36 10.99 3.94
N GLY A 197 9.56 10.47 3.85
CA GLY A 197 10.73 11.15 3.29
C GLY A 197 10.94 10.91 1.78
N VAL A 198 10.17 10.04 1.17
CA VAL A 198 10.28 9.64 -0.25
C VAL A 198 8.98 9.89 -1.04
#